data_205a6acdb9db7ec96e977c636c6ed6ab
#
_entry.id   205a6acdb9db7ec96e977c636c6ed6ab
#
_cell.length_a   1.000
_cell.length_b   1.000
_cell.length_c   1.000
_cell.angle_alpha   90.00
_cell.angle_beta   90.00
_cell.angle_gamma   90.00
#
_symmetry.space_group_name_H-M   'P 1'
#
loop_
_entity.id
_entity.type
_entity.pdbx_description
1 polymer ?
#
loop_
_entity_poly.entity_id
_entity_poly.type
_entity_poly.pdbx_seq_one_letter_code
_entity_poly.pdbx_strand_id
1 'polypeptide(L)'
;MKKVALGFATATAVTALLASPAMARDGDFYLGAEAGVVFPQDLDYDVDGTGREIVGDPKTGWEAGLMFGYDAGPARFEIEGAFKQFEFDEIDASMVGIPDNLPAAQVGVYSPVGGEAEILTGMFNAMLDFGGDDSIGLSIGGGVGFANVRNYGITVNPISIGFLDDNDIKFAYQGIAEIRAPVAGNFDAALRYKYLRVDNVELIDQLGRDLEVDVATHSILGSFIYNFGGAEAPPPPPPPPPPPPPPPPPPPPPPPPAAVCNEGPYIVFFDWDKSDISPEASSVLNSAITAYGDCGNADIMLAGHTDRSGSVSYNMGLAARRNESVQAYLTQRGIPEALISSEAFGESMPRVETADGVREPQNRRVEITYGPGSGN
;
A
#
# COMPACT_ATOMS: atom_id res chain seq x y z
N MET A 1 23.41 -19.20 -31.77
CA MET A 1 24.14 -18.98 -30.52
C MET A 1 24.55 -17.52 -30.41
N LYS A 2 23.79 -16.69 -29.73
CA LYS A 2 24.26 -15.41 -29.23
C LYS A 2 23.63 -15.25 -27.85
N LYS A 3 24.43 -15.48 -26.81
CA LYS A 3 24.05 -15.24 -25.41
C LYS A 3 23.89 -13.73 -25.23
N VAL A 4 22.67 -13.25 -25.03
CA VAL A 4 22.42 -11.92 -24.52
C VAL A 4 22.51 -12.02 -23.01
N ALA A 5 23.63 -11.62 -22.45
CA ALA A 5 23.78 -11.42 -21.02
C ALA A 5 23.03 -10.13 -20.65
N LEU A 6 21.88 -10.27 -20.01
CA LEU A 6 21.18 -9.16 -19.41
C LEU A 6 21.91 -8.82 -18.09
N GLY A 7 22.77 -7.81 -18.16
CA GLY A 7 23.46 -7.29 -16.99
C GLY A 7 22.48 -6.57 -16.08
N PHE A 8 22.29 -7.07 -14.87
CA PHE A 8 21.65 -6.34 -13.79
C PHE A 8 22.53 -5.14 -13.41
N ALA A 9 22.17 -3.96 -13.87
CA ALA A 9 22.75 -2.73 -13.38
C ALA A 9 22.11 -2.44 -12.01
N THR A 10 22.84 -2.70 -10.93
CA THR A 10 22.52 -2.21 -9.60
C THR A 10 22.68 -0.70 -9.57
N ALA A 11 21.60 0.01 -9.74
CA ALA A 11 21.56 1.46 -9.49
C ALA A 11 21.35 1.71 -8.00
N THR A 12 22.46 1.86 -7.28
CA THR A 12 22.46 2.41 -5.92
C THR A 12 22.35 3.93 -6.05
N ALA A 13 21.15 4.47 -5.96
CA ALA A 13 20.91 5.89 -5.76
C ALA A 13 19.88 6.07 -4.64
N VAL A 14 20.33 5.83 -3.41
CA VAL A 14 19.63 6.32 -2.21
C VAL A 14 20.17 7.70 -1.93
N THR A 15 19.53 8.74 -2.44
CA THR A 15 19.69 10.10 -1.97
C THR A 15 18.42 10.50 -1.25
N ALA A 16 18.60 10.87 0.01
CA ALA A 16 17.57 11.32 0.92
C ALA A 16 16.65 12.39 0.28
N LEU A 17 15.44 12.01 -0.05
CA LEU A 17 14.35 12.93 -0.34
C LEU A 17 13.58 13.14 0.96
N LEU A 18 13.65 14.37 1.44
CA LEU A 18 12.94 14.86 2.61
C LEU A 18 11.43 14.58 2.42
N ALA A 19 10.88 13.83 3.35
CA ALA A 19 9.46 13.51 3.39
C ALA A 19 8.63 14.80 3.50
N SER A 20 7.96 15.15 2.41
CA SER A 20 6.75 15.96 2.52
C SER A 20 5.64 15.03 3.02
N PRO A 21 4.74 15.47 3.91
CA PRO A 21 3.60 14.64 4.30
C PRO A 21 2.79 14.30 3.06
N ALA A 22 2.64 13.01 2.78
CA ALA A 22 1.73 12.53 1.77
C ALA A 22 0.31 12.92 2.23
N MET A 23 -0.39 13.71 1.43
CA MET A 23 -1.81 14.00 1.64
C MET A 23 -2.63 12.88 1.00
N ALA A 24 -3.82 12.64 1.52
CA ALA A 24 -4.74 11.60 1.10
C ALA A 24 -4.76 11.40 -0.43
N ARG A 25 -4.59 10.13 -0.85
CA ARG A 25 -4.53 9.72 -2.26
C ARG A 25 -5.89 9.27 -2.78
N ASP A 26 -6.91 9.35 -1.92
CA ASP A 26 -8.28 9.00 -2.26
C ASP A 26 -8.78 9.85 -3.43
N GLY A 27 -9.23 9.18 -4.48
CA GLY A 27 -9.77 9.83 -5.68
C GLY A 27 -8.77 10.03 -6.81
N ASP A 28 -7.59 9.43 -6.75
CA ASP A 28 -6.52 9.63 -7.72
C ASP A 28 -6.24 8.39 -8.57
N PHE A 29 -5.69 8.65 -9.75
CA PHE A 29 -5.17 7.59 -10.62
C PHE A 29 -3.72 7.27 -10.25
N TYR A 30 -3.32 6.05 -10.57
CA TYR A 30 -1.93 5.61 -10.43
C TYR A 30 -1.49 4.73 -11.59
N LEU A 31 -0.19 4.68 -11.81
CA LEU A 31 0.49 3.80 -12.75
C LEU A 31 1.53 2.99 -11.96
N GLY A 32 1.53 1.68 -12.16
CA GLY A 32 2.49 0.79 -11.51
C GLY A 32 3.18 -0.13 -12.50
N ALA A 33 4.38 -0.54 -12.11
CA ALA A 33 5.12 -1.62 -12.74
C ALA A 33 5.48 -2.66 -11.66
N GLU A 34 5.42 -3.91 -12.04
CA GLU A 34 5.74 -5.01 -11.15
C GLU A 34 6.64 -6.04 -11.83
N ALA A 35 7.46 -6.70 -11.04
CA ALA A 35 8.27 -7.83 -11.49
C ALA A 35 8.61 -8.75 -10.32
N GLY A 36 8.79 -10.04 -10.62
CA GLY A 36 9.15 -11.01 -9.60
C GLY A 36 9.22 -12.44 -10.12
N VAL A 37 8.95 -13.35 -9.22
CA VAL A 37 9.04 -14.79 -9.48
C VAL A 37 7.65 -15.41 -9.57
N VAL A 38 7.50 -16.36 -10.48
CA VAL A 38 6.30 -17.18 -10.63
C VAL A 38 6.63 -18.63 -10.31
N PHE A 39 5.75 -19.28 -9.58
CA PHE A 39 5.76 -20.69 -9.20
C PHE A 39 4.51 -21.33 -9.82
N PRO A 40 4.62 -21.91 -11.01
CA PRO A 40 3.51 -22.64 -11.61
C PRO A 40 3.24 -23.93 -10.83
N GLN A 41 2.01 -24.40 -10.89
CA GLN A 41 1.68 -25.77 -10.48
C GLN A 41 1.95 -26.74 -11.64
N ASP A 42 2.00 -28.03 -11.35
CA ASP A 42 2.13 -29.06 -12.37
C ASP A 42 1.01 -28.90 -13.41
N LEU A 43 1.34 -29.14 -14.66
CA LEU A 43 0.44 -29.02 -15.80
C LEU A 43 0.02 -30.41 -16.27
N ASP A 44 -1.22 -30.79 -15.94
CA ASP A 44 -1.80 -32.08 -16.29
C ASP A 44 -2.58 -31.94 -17.59
N TYR A 45 -1.99 -32.36 -18.72
CA TYR A 45 -2.63 -32.31 -20.04
C TYR A 45 -3.44 -33.58 -20.27
N ASP A 46 -4.76 -33.48 -20.23
CA ASP A 46 -5.68 -34.57 -20.64
C ASP A 46 -5.64 -34.71 -22.17
N VAL A 47 -5.36 -35.89 -22.65
CA VAL A 47 -5.22 -36.16 -24.08
C VAL A 47 -6.53 -36.73 -24.65
N ASP A 48 -7.11 -36.01 -25.59
CA ASP A 48 -8.37 -36.36 -26.30
C ASP A 48 -9.56 -36.63 -25.34
N GLY A 49 -9.61 -36.01 -24.15
CA GLY A 49 -10.66 -36.22 -23.15
C GLY A 49 -10.71 -37.66 -22.61
N THR A 50 -9.61 -38.37 -22.63
CA THR A 50 -9.56 -39.81 -22.27
C THR A 50 -9.28 -40.05 -20.79
N GLY A 51 -8.94 -39.00 -20.02
CA GLY A 51 -8.44 -39.11 -18.66
C GLY A 51 -7.05 -39.72 -18.59
N ARG A 52 -6.30 -39.68 -19.68
CA ARG A 52 -4.90 -40.05 -19.75
C ARG A 52 -4.08 -38.80 -19.91
N GLU A 53 -3.17 -38.57 -18.98
CA GLU A 53 -2.48 -37.32 -18.81
C GLU A 53 -1.03 -37.39 -19.28
N ILE A 54 -0.53 -36.27 -19.78
CA ILE A 54 0.86 -35.91 -19.85
C ILE A 54 1.09 -34.88 -18.77
N VAL A 55 1.97 -35.17 -17.82
CA VAL A 55 2.26 -34.27 -16.69
C VAL A 55 3.55 -33.50 -16.97
N GLY A 56 3.44 -32.18 -16.97
CA GLY A 56 4.59 -31.29 -17.06
C GLY A 56 4.93 -30.72 -15.67
N ASP A 57 6.19 -30.96 -15.21
CA ASP A 57 6.74 -30.36 -13.99
C ASP A 57 7.45 -29.03 -14.34
N PRO A 58 6.86 -27.88 -14.03
CA PRO A 58 7.43 -26.60 -14.40
C PRO A 58 8.44 -26.09 -13.37
N LYS A 59 9.48 -25.43 -13.86
CA LYS A 59 10.42 -24.68 -13.03
C LYS A 59 9.83 -23.34 -12.59
N THR A 60 10.40 -22.81 -11.51
CA THR A 60 10.21 -21.42 -11.16
C THR A 60 10.60 -20.50 -12.31
N GLY A 61 9.71 -19.59 -12.67
CA GLY A 61 9.91 -18.63 -13.74
C GLY A 61 9.93 -17.18 -13.24
N TRP A 62 9.68 -16.25 -14.16
CA TRP A 62 9.58 -14.84 -13.86
C TRP A 62 8.27 -14.26 -14.40
N GLU A 63 7.87 -13.17 -13.78
CA GLU A 63 6.70 -12.39 -14.19
C GLU A 63 7.05 -10.91 -14.19
N ALA A 64 6.54 -10.16 -15.17
CA ALA A 64 6.58 -8.70 -15.19
C ALA A 64 5.26 -8.16 -15.72
N GLY A 65 4.82 -7.04 -15.17
CA GLY A 65 3.53 -6.45 -15.52
C GLY A 65 3.51 -4.93 -15.36
N LEU A 66 2.47 -4.34 -15.95
CA LEU A 66 2.10 -2.95 -15.80
C LEU A 66 0.65 -2.87 -15.34
N MET A 67 0.34 -1.93 -14.48
CA MET A 67 -1.00 -1.67 -14.00
C MET A 67 -1.33 -0.19 -14.07
N PHE A 68 -2.56 0.12 -14.41
CA PHE A 68 -3.14 1.45 -14.30
C PHE A 68 -4.40 1.33 -13.46
N GLY A 69 -4.50 2.13 -12.41
CA GLY A 69 -5.59 2.01 -11.46
C GLY A 69 -6.14 3.35 -11.00
N TYR A 70 -7.26 3.25 -10.31
CA TYR A 70 -7.95 4.34 -9.64
C TYR A 70 -8.17 3.94 -8.18
N ASP A 71 -7.74 4.81 -7.28
CA ASP A 71 -7.94 4.68 -5.85
C ASP A 71 -9.21 5.41 -5.44
N ALA A 72 -10.20 4.68 -4.93
CA ALA A 72 -11.46 5.25 -4.43
C ALA A 72 -11.51 5.29 -2.89
N GLY A 73 -10.35 5.23 -2.24
CA GLY A 73 -10.19 5.18 -0.80
C GLY A 73 -10.26 3.75 -0.26
N PRO A 74 -11.43 3.24 0.16
CA PRO A 74 -11.52 1.88 0.70
C PRO A 74 -11.42 0.77 -0.36
N ALA A 75 -11.43 1.14 -1.64
CA ALA A 75 -11.35 0.21 -2.75
C ALA A 75 -10.55 0.77 -3.91
N ARG A 76 -9.77 -0.07 -4.57
CA ARG A 76 -9.01 0.24 -5.79
C ARG A 76 -9.47 -0.61 -6.95
N PHE A 77 -9.42 -0.03 -8.14
CA PHE A 77 -9.72 -0.70 -9.40
C PHE A 77 -8.53 -0.58 -10.33
N GLU A 78 -8.10 -1.68 -10.92
CA GLU A 78 -6.93 -1.74 -11.78
C GLU A 78 -7.24 -2.43 -13.11
N ILE A 79 -6.58 -1.94 -14.17
CA ILE A 79 -6.37 -2.69 -15.41
C ILE A 79 -4.90 -3.10 -15.40
N GLU A 80 -4.65 -4.39 -15.55
CA GLU A 80 -3.32 -4.99 -15.49
C GLU A 80 -3.04 -5.74 -16.78
N GLY A 81 -1.81 -5.57 -17.30
CA GLY A 81 -1.24 -6.43 -18.31
C GLY A 81 0.04 -7.06 -17.77
N ALA A 82 0.13 -8.39 -17.76
CA ALA A 82 1.29 -9.08 -17.25
C ALA A 82 1.75 -10.20 -18.18
N PHE A 83 3.05 -10.43 -18.21
CA PHE A 83 3.70 -11.51 -18.94
C PHE A 83 4.45 -12.39 -17.96
N LYS A 84 4.23 -13.71 -18.07
CA LYS A 84 4.90 -14.75 -17.29
C LYS A 84 5.61 -15.72 -18.23
N GLN A 85 6.77 -16.22 -17.79
CA GLN A 85 7.53 -17.20 -18.55
C GLN A 85 8.20 -18.19 -17.60
N PHE A 86 8.12 -19.48 -17.92
CA PHE A 86 8.79 -20.56 -17.20
C PHE A 86 9.11 -21.72 -18.11
N GLU A 87 10.13 -22.50 -17.74
CA GLU A 87 10.57 -23.71 -18.42
C GLU A 87 10.01 -24.95 -17.71
N PHE A 88 10.12 -26.12 -18.34
CA PHE A 88 9.84 -27.39 -17.71
C PHE A 88 11.15 -28.07 -17.25
N ASP A 89 11.08 -28.77 -16.12
CA ASP A 89 12.15 -29.63 -15.63
C ASP A 89 12.01 -31.04 -16.17
N GLU A 90 10.79 -31.56 -16.14
CA GLU A 90 10.44 -32.91 -16.53
C GLU A 90 9.07 -32.96 -17.23
N ILE A 91 8.89 -33.91 -18.11
CA ILE A 91 7.60 -34.30 -18.67
C ILE A 91 7.40 -35.79 -18.47
N ASP A 92 6.35 -36.17 -17.74
CA ASP A 92 5.92 -37.56 -17.63
C ASP A 92 4.79 -37.86 -18.62
N ALA A 93 5.12 -38.61 -19.65
CA ALA A 93 4.21 -39.11 -20.67
C ALA A 93 4.04 -40.63 -20.61
N SER A 94 4.15 -41.21 -19.42
CA SER A 94 4.12 -42.66 -19.23
C SER A 94 2.78 -43.30 -19.61
N MET A 95 1.68 -42.53 -19.60
CA MET A 95 0.35 -43.06 -19.93
C MET A 95 0.02 -43.01 -21.42
N VAL A 96 0.47 -41.97 -22.15
CA VAL A 96 0.02 -41.70 -23.52
C VAL A 96 1.18 -41.61 -24.50
N GLY A 97 2.34 -41.19 -24.02
CA GLY A 97 3.49 -40.86 -24.82
C GLY A 97 3.39 -39.56 -25.59
N ILE A 98 4.53 -39.06 -26.02
CA ILE A 98 4.69 -37.84 -26.82
C ILE A 98 5.39 -38.14 -28.13
N PRO A 99 5.21 -37.33 -29.21
CA PRO A 99 5.91 -37.48 -30.46
C PRO A 99 7.40 -37.15 -30.26
N ASP A 100 8.29 -38.06 -30.62
CA ASP A 100 9.72 -37.88 -30.59
C ASP A 100 10.33 -38.30 -31.94
N ASN A 101 10.21 -37.44 -32.96
CA ASN A 101 10.74 -37.68 -34.33
C ASN A 101 10.25 -38.98 -35.02
N LEU A 102 9.27 -39.66 -34.47
CA LEU A 102 8.71 -40.92 -34.98
C LEU A 102 7.22 -40.76 -35.27
N PRO A 103 6.68 -41.60 -36.17
CA PRO A 103 5.25 -41.53 -36.47
C PRO A 103 4.33 -42.02 -35.32
N ALA A 104 4.90 -42.44 -34.21
CA ALA A 104 4.18 -42.94 -33.05
C ALA A 104 4.66 -42.26 -31.76
N ALA A 105 3.72 -42.02 -30.84
CA ALA A 105 4.03 -41.48 -29.52
C ALA A 105 4.90 -42.47 -28.72
N GLN A 106 5.91 -41.97 -28.05
CA GLN A 106 6.78 -42.69 -27.14
C GLN A 106 6.36 -42.41 -25.69
N VAL A 107 6.16 -43.50 -24.93
CA VAL A 107 5.87 -43.40 -23.49
C VAL A 107 7.15 -43.30 -22.69
N GLY A 108 7.17 -42.48 -21.67
CA GLY A 108 8.31 -42.33 -20.77
C GLY A 108 8.29 -41.05 -19.96
N VAL A 109 9.30 -40.92 -19.11
CA VAL A 109 9.61 -39.70 -18.37
C VAL A 109 10.84 -39.08 -19.03
N TYR A 110 10.73 -37.78 -19.30
CA TYR A 110 11.75 -37.06 -20.08
C TYR A 110 12.30 -35.89 -19.26
N SER A 111 13.61 -35.85 -19.13
CA SER A 111 14.37 -34.77 -18.48
C SER A 111 15.82 -34.79 -19.04
N PRO A 112 16.42 -33.63 -19.40
CA PRO A 112 15.83 -32.28 -19.38
C PRO A 112 14.88 -32.06 -20.56
N VAL A 113 13.93 -31.14 -20.34
CA VAL A 113 12.98 -30.67 -21.35
C VAL A 113 13.45 -29.33 -21.90
N GLY A 114 13.33 -29.11 -23.20
CA GLY A 114 13.53 -27.80 -23.84
C GLY A 114 12.21 -27.12 -24.13
N GLY A 115 12.27 -25.80 -24.40
CA GLY A 115 11.11 -24.96 -24.62
C GLY A 115 10.62 -24.27 -23.36
N GLU A 116 9.56 -23.49 -23.51
CA GLU A 116 9.04 -22.63 -22.45
C GLU A 116 7.53 -22.47 -22.56
N ALA A 117 6.89 -22.19 -21.43
CA ALA A 117 5.52 -21.76 -21.38
C ALA A 117 5.46 -20.25 -21.10
N GLU A 118 4.64 -19.56 -21.87
CA GLU A 118 4.38 -18.13 -21.78
C GLU A 118 2.92 -17.87 -21.47
N ILE A 119 2.62 -16.93 -20.59
CA ILE A 119 1.26 -16.52 -20.28
C ILE A 119 1.20 -14.98 -20.35
N LEU A 120 0.44 -14.48 -21.32
CA LEU A 120 0.14 -13.06 -21.43
C LEU A 120 -1.28 -12.81 -20.90
N THR A 121 -1.41 -11.99 -19.86
CA THR A 121 -2.71 -11.68 -19.23
C THR A 121 -3.13 -10.25 -19.45
N GLY A 122 -4.44 -10.04 -19.60
CA GLY A 122 -5.13 -8.75 -19.50
C GLY A 122 -6.24 -8.87 -18.47
N MET A 123 -6.11 -8.20 -17.33
CA MET A 123 -6.99 -8.38 -16.16
C MET A 123 -7.63 -7.06 -15.74
N PHE A 124 -8.84 -7.14 -15.21
CA PHE A 124 -9.47 -6.10 -14.43
C PHE A 124 -9.55 -6.58 -12.98
N ASN A 125 -8.95 -5.81 -12.08
CA ASN A 125 -8.84 -6.14 -10.66
C ASN A 125 -9.67 -5.16 -9.82
N ALA A 126 -10.20 -5.67 -8.72
CA ALA A 126 -10.82 -4.88 -7.65
C ALA A 126 -10.23 -5.32 -6.32
N MET A 127 -9.78 -4.37 -5.51
CA MET A 127 -9.13 -4.62 -4.23
C MET A 127 -9.76 -3.76 -3.14
N LEU A 128 -9.73 -4.27 -1.91
CA LEU A 128 -10.12 -3.56 -0.70
C LEU A 128 -8.85 -3.20 0.08
N ASP A 129 -8.75 -1.96 0.49
CA ASP A 129 -7.60 -1.42 1.17
C ASP A 129 -7.85 -1.31 2.68
N PHE A 130 -6.87 -1.77 3.46
CA PHE A 130 -6.86 -1.77 4.92
C PHE A 130 -5.60 -1.04 5.40
N GLY A 131 -5.78 0.09 6.03
CA GLY A 131 -4.69 0.96 6.48
C GLY A 131 -4.88 2.39 5.98
N GLY A 132 -3.96 3.27 6.29
CA GLY A 132 -3.99 4.66 5.81
C GLY A 132 -2.87 4.92 4.81
N ASP A 133 -3.04 5.95 4.00
CA ASP A 133 -2.14 6.30 2.89
C ASP A 133 -0.73 6.69 3.33
N ASP A 134 -0.56 7.11 4.59
CA ASP A 134 0.73 7.52 5.18
C ASP A 134 1.48 6.38 5.88
N SER A 135 0.97 5.15 5.80
CA SER A 135 1.52 3.99 6.52
C SER A 135 1.55 2.74 5.65
N ILE A 136 2.09 1.66 6.20
CA ILE A 136 1.99 0.36 5.56
C ILE A 136 0.51 -0.04 5.50
N GLY A 137 -0.01 -0.22 4.29
CA GLY A 137 -1.35 -0.72 4.00
C GLY A 137 -1.32 -2.19 3.58
N LEU A 138 -2.43 -2.87 3.82
CA LEU A 138 -2.72 -4.21 3.31
C LEU A 138 -3.88 -4.11 2.35
N SER A 139 -3.78 -4.77 1.19
CA SER A 139 -4.89 -4.87 0.23
C SER A 139 -5.17 -6.31 -0.10
N ILE A 140 -6.44 -6.64 -0.24
CA ILE A 140 -6.89 -7.96 -0.65
C ILE A 140 -7.96 -7.80 -1.72
N GLY A 141 -7.86 -8.56 -2.78
CA GLY A 141 -8.81 -8.49 -3.87
C GLY A 141 -8.71 -9.63 -4.86
N GLY A 142 -9.27 -9.38 -6.02
CA GLY A 142 -9.23 -10.33 -7.12
C GLY A 142 -9.53 -9.65 -8.45
N GLY A 143 -9.32 -10.40 -9.50
CA GLY A 143 -9.52 -9.92 -10.85
C GLY A 143 -10.05 -10.99 -11.78
N VAL A 144 -10.58 -10.52 -12.88
CA VAL A 144 -11.05 -11.35 -14.00
C VAL A 144 -10.54 -10.76 -15.31
N GLY A 145 -10.36 -11.60 -16.30
CA GLY A 145 -9.85 -11.16 -17.60
C GLY A 145 -9.62 -12.31 -18.56
N PHE A 146 -8.60 -12.16 -19.38
CA PHE A 146 -8.21 -13.18 -20.35
C PHE A 146 -6.71 -13.45 -20.26
N ALA A 147 -6.34 -14.68 -20.48
CA ALA A 147 -4.97 -15.13 -20.59
C ALA A 147 -4.75 -15.82 -21.93
N ASN A 148 -3.71 -15.43 -22.65
CA ASN A 148 -3.16 -16.19 -23.75
C ASN A 148 -2.08 -17.10 -23.17
N VAL A 149 -2.36 -18.40 -23.11
CA VAL A 149 -1.44 -19.43 -22.65
C VAL A 149 -0.79 -20.05 -23.88
N ARG A 150 0.53 -19.99 -23.95
CA ARG A 150 1.32 -20.51 -25.05
C ARG A 150 2.39 -21.48 -24.54
N ASN A 151 2.46 -22.64 -25.14
CA ASN A 151 3.59 -23.54 -24.99
C ASN A 151 4.44 -23.43 -26.24
N TYR A 152 5.70 -22.98 -26.10
CA TYR A 152 6.58 -22.69 -27.22
C TYR A 152 7.73 -23.68 -27.30
N GLY A 153 7.73 -24.44 -28.40
CA GLY A 153 8.85 -25.33 -28.75
C GLY A 153 9.17 -26.39 -27.71
N ILE A 154 8.16 -26.92 -27.00
CA ILE A 154 8.38 -27.96 -26.00
C ILE A 154 8.96 -29.21 -26.66
N THR A 155 10.18 -29.59 -26.27
CA THR A 155 10.90 -30.70 -26.84
C THR A 155 11.60 -31.52 -25.76
N VAL A 156 11.48 -32.81 -25.86
CA VAL A 156 12.11 -33.79 -24.94
C VAL A 156 13.44 -34.33 -25.46
N ASN A 157 13.78 -34.01 -26.70
CA ASN A 157 15.04 -34.39 -27.33
C ASN A 157 15.57 -33.22 -28.17
N PRO A 158 16.83 -32.80 -28.02
CA PRO A 158 17.40 -31.66 -28.78
C PRO A 158 17.38 -31.81 -30.31
N ILE A 159 17.13 -33.01 -30.82
CA ILE A 159 17.03 -33.32 -32.25
C ILE A 159 15.57 -33.38 -32.70
N SER A 160 14.62 -33.33 -31.76
CA SER A 160 13.16 -33.37 -31.98
C SER A 160 12.65 -32.05 -32.55
N ILE A 161 11.59 -32.14 -33.37
CA ILE A 161 10.85 -30.99 -33.88
C ILE A 161 9.97 -30.31 -32.81
N GLY A 162 9.98 -30.82 -31.57
CA GLY A 162 9.07 -30.45 -30.49
C GLY A 162 7.79 -31.25 -30.55
N PHE A 163 7.11 -31.40 -29.42
CA PHE A 163 5.82 -32.07 -29.42
C PHE A 163 4.64 -31.05 -29.26
N LEU A 164 4.91 -29.90 -28.73
CA LEU A 164 3.88 -28.88 -28.48
C LEU A 164 4.42 -27.49 -28.81
N ASP A 165 3.75 -26.80 -29.71
CA ASP A 165 3.95 -25.39 -30.05
C ASP A 165 2.58 -24.84 -30.47
N ASP A 166 1.77 -24.41 -29.48
CA ASP A 166 0.43 -23.93 -29.69
C ASP A 166 0.03 -22.93 -28.58
N ASN A 167 -1.05 -22.20 -28.80
CA ASN A 167 -1.57 -21.24 -27.84
C ASN A 167 -3.09 -21.19 -27.87
N ASP A 168 -3.66 -20.85 -26.72
CA ASP A 168 -5.09 -20.62 -26.58
C ASP A 168 -5.38 -19.40 -25.69
N ILE A 169 -6.52 -18.75 -25.94
CA ILE A 169 -6.97 -17.58 -25.17
C ILE A 169 -8.23 -17.96 -24.42
N LYS A 170 -8.11 -18.03 -23.09
CA LYS A 170 -9.21 -18.40 -22.20
C LYS A 170 -9.50 -17.30 -21.17
N PHE A 171 -10.69 -17.41 -20.59
CA PHE A 171 -11.05 -16.62 -19.42
C PHE A 171 -10.12 -16.97 -18.26
N ALA A 172 -9.65 -15.92 -17.56
CA ALA A 172 -8.76 -16.04 -16.42
C ALA A 172 -9.33 -15.31 -15.21
N TYR A 173 -9.02 -15.82 -14.02
CA TYR A 173 -9.32 -15.14 -12.77
C TYR A 173 -8.13 -15.22 -11.82
N GLN A 174 -8.00 -14.20 -10.95
CA GLN A 174 -6.90 -14.15 -10.00
C GLN A 174 -7.33 -13.64 -8.63
N GLY A 175 -6.65 -14.13 -7.60
CA GLY A 175 -6.68 -13.58 -6.25
C GLY A 175 -5.42 -12.79 -5.98
N ILE A 176 -5.54 -11.65 -5.29
CA ILE A 176 -4.45 -10.72 -5.02
C ILE A 176 -4.39 -10.40 -3.53
N ALA A 177 -3.18 -10.41 -2.96
CA ALA A 177 -2.88 -9.84 -1.66
C ALA A 177 -1.64 -8.95 -1.80
N GLU A 178 -1.68 -7.75 -1.24
CA GLU A 178 -0.62 -6.76 -1.38
C GLU A 178 -0.32 -6.08 -0.05
N ILE A 179 0.96 -5.88 0.22
CA ILE A 179 1.43 -4.98 1.27
C ILE A 179 2.10 -3.81 0.56
N ARG A 180 1.60 -2.60 0.80
CA ARG A 180 2.03 -1.36 0.15
C ARG A 180 2.55 -0.37 1.19
N ALA A 181 3.64 0.33 0.87
CA ALA A 181 4.23 1.35 1.71
C ALA A 181 4.65 2.57 0.88
N PRO A 182 4.40 3.80 1.35
CA PRO A 182 4.91 5.01 0.74
C PRO A 182 6.44 5.05 0.87
N VAL A 183 7.13 5.40 -0.21
CA VAL A 183 8.59 5.49 -0.25
C VAL A 183 9.05 6.93 -0.32
N ALA A 184 8.54 7.71 -1.26
CA ALA A 184 8.91 9.12 -1.43
C ALA A 184 7.87 9.87 -2.27
N GLY A 185 7.33 10.97 -1.76
CA GLY A 185 6.40 11.81 -2.51
C GLY A 185 5.23 11.00 -3.08
N ASN A 186 5.12 10.99 -4.41
CA ASN A 186 4.06 10.28 -5.12
C ASN A 186 4.38 8.80 -5.41
N PHE A 187 5.46 8.25 -4.85
CA PHE A 187 5.89 6.90 -5.13
C PHE A 187 5.65 5.96 -3.96
N ASP A 188 5.11 4.79 -4.26
CA ASP A 188 4.97 3.67 -3.34
C ASP A 188 5.74 2.45 -3.83
N ALA A 189 6.14 1.63 -2.89
CA ALA A 189 6.60 0.28 -3.14
C ALA A 189 5.61 -0.72 -2.54
N ALA A 190 5.40 -1.84 -3.24
CA ALA A 190 4.55 -2.90 -2.74
C ALA A 190 5.19 -4.28 -2.92
N LEU A 191 4.79 -5.19 -2.06
CA LEU A 191 4.98 -6.62 -2.23
C LEU A 191 3.63 -7.23 -2.51
N ARG A 192 3.48 -7.84 -3.70
CA ARG A 192 2.22 -8.40 -4.18
C ARG A 192 2.35 -9.92 -4.33
N TYR A 193 1.37 -10.63 -3.79
CA TYR A 193 1.14 -12.04 -4.08
C TYR A 193 -0.06 -12.15 -5.01
N LYS A 194 0.07 -12.96 -6.08
CA LYS A 194 -1.02 -13.29 -7.00
C LYS A 194 -1.19 -14.79 -7.12
N TYR A 195 -2.43 -15.25 -7.17
CA TYR A 195 -2.81 -16.58 -7.58
C TYR A 195 -3.67 -16.46 -8.83
N LEU A 196 -3.14 -16.86 -9.97
CA LEU A 196 -3.85 -16.88 -11.27
C LEU A 196 -4.34 -18.28 -11.55
N ARG A 197 -5.54 -18.38 -12.11
CA ARG A 197 -6.09 -19.60 -12.67
C ARG A 197 -6.70 -19.36 -14.03
N VAL A 198 -6.46 -20.30 -14.95
CA VAL A 198 -6.99 -20.38 -16.31
C VAL A 198 -7.47 -21.80 -16.51
N ASP A 199 -8.76 -21.99 -16.65
CA ASP A 199 -9.35 -23.32 -16.80
C ASP A 199 -9.57 -23.67 -18.27
N ASN A 200 -9.48 -24.94 -18.61
CA ASN A 200 -9.81 -25.52 -19.91
C ASN A 200 -9.03 -24.90 -21.08
N VAL A 201 -7.72 -24.79 -20.94
CA VAL A 201 -6.84 -24.38 -22.05
C VAL A 201 -6.72 -25.54 -23.03
N GLU A 202 -7.09 -25.29 -24.29
CA GLU A 202 -7.09 -26.30 -25.36
C GLU A 202 -5.91 -26.07 -26.30
N LEU A 203 -5.06 -27.05 -26.42
CA LEU A 203 -3.87 -27.02 -27.26
C LEU A 203 -3.85 -28.23 -28.17
N ILE A 204 -3.16 -28.11 -29.29
CA ILE A 204 -3.01 -29.24 -30.27
C ILE A 204 -1.54 -29.59 -30.37
N ASP A 205 -1.25 -30.85 -30.13
CA ASP A 205 0.10 -31.34 -30.30
C ASP A 205 0.44 -31.66 -31.76
N GLN A 206 1.69 -32.02 -32.02
CA GLN A 206 2.18 -32.32 -33.37
C GLN A 206 1.60 -33.62 -34.00
N LEU A 207 0.93 -34.46 -33.22
CA LEU A 207 0.15 -35.60 -33.72
C LEU A 207 -1.30 -35.23 -34.03
N GLY A 208 -1.70 -33.99 -33.76
CA GLY A 208 -3.06 -33.51 -33.93
C GLY A 208 -4.03 -33.97 -32.83
N ARG A 209 -3.50 -34.30 -31.63
CA ARG A 209 -4.32 -34.66 -30.46
C ARG A 209 -4.69 -33.41 -29.72
N ASP A 210 -5.92 -33.37 -29.21
CA ASP A 210 -6.38 -32.30 -28.34
C ASP A 210 -5.81 -32.51 -26.93
N LEU A 211 -5.20 -31.47 -26.39
CA LEU A 211 -4.64 -31.41 -25.03
C LEU A 211 -5.43 -30.37 -24.26
N GLU A 212 -6.12 -30.78 -23.21
CA GLU A 212 -6.81 -29.87 -22.29
C GLU A 212 -6.04 -29.78 -20.99
N VAL A 213 -5.77 -28.54 -20.51
CA VAL A 213 -5.00 -28.31 -19.29
C VAL A 213 -5.57 -27.13 -18.49
N ASP A 214 -5.59 -27.28 -17.18
CA ASP A 214 -5.84 -26.21 -16.23
C ASP A 214 -4.51 -25.61 -15.79
N VAL A 215 -4.37 -24.29 -15.90
CA VAL A 215 -3.15 -23.59 -15.54
C VAL A 215 -3.36 -22.81 -14.24
N ALA A 216 -2.54 -23.07 -13.24
CA ALA A 216 -2.51 -22.31 -11.99
C ALA A 216 -1.09 -21.84 -11.67
N THR A 217 -0.96 -20.58 -11.29
CA THR A 217 0.36 -20.01 -10.91
C THR A 217 0.26 -19.19 -9.64
N HIS A 218 1.31 -19.26 -8.83
CA HIS A 218 1.55 -18.39 -7.68
C HIS A 218 2.67 -17.42 -8.02
N SER A 219 2.50 -16.13 -7.77
CA SER A 219 3.53 -15.14 -8.04
C SER A 219 3.82 -14.29 -6.81
N ILE A 220 5.09 -13.96 -6.61
CA ILE A 220 5.54 -12.99 -5.61
C ILE A 220 6.28 -11.88 -6.35
N LEU A 221 5.73 -10.67 -6.29
CA LEU A 221 6.16 -9.54 -7.12
C LEU A 221 6.50 -8.35 -6.23
N GLY A 222 7.59 -7.68 -6.57
CA GLY A 222 7.84 -6.32 -6.12
C GLY A 222 7.21 -5.34 -7.09
N SER A 223 6.47 -4.36 -6.58
CA SER A 223 5.79 -3.35 -7.39
C SER A 223 6.29 -1.96 -7.04
N PHE A 224 6.35 -1.09 -8.05
CA PHE A 224 6.66 0.32 -7.90
C PHE A 224 5.53 1.13 -8.54
N ILE A 225 4.91 2.00 -7.73
CA ILE A 225 3.64 2.66 -8.07
C ILE A 225 3.83 4.17 -8.01
N TYR A 226 3.42 4.87 -9.05
CA TYR A 226 3.37 6.32 -9.12
C TYR A 226 1.92 6.80 -9.05
N ASN A 227 1.59 7.63 -8.07
CA ASN A 227 0.28 8.23 -7.86
C ASN A 227 0.25 9.61 -8.51
N PHE A 228 -0.76 9.87 -9.36
CA PHE A 228 -0.86 11.14 -10.11
C PHE A 228 -1.40 12.28 -9.25
N GLY A 229 -2.14 11.99 -8.18
CA GLY A 229 -2.59 12.97 -7.21
C GLY A 229 -1.44 13.40 -6.32
N GLY A 230 -1.02 14.62 -6.44
CA GLY A 230 -0.13 15.27 -5.49
C GLY A 230 -0.91 16.35 -4.78
N ALA A 231 -0.76 16.50 -3.46
CA ALA A 231 -1.27 17.67 -2.79
C ALA A 231 -0.81 18.92 -3.56
N GLU A 232 -1.76 19.69 -4.05
CA GLU A 232 -1.47 21.03 -4.53
C GLU A 232 -0.74 21.74 -3.38
N ALA A 233 0.52 22.12 -3.62
CA ALA A 233 1.27 22.87 -2.62
C ALA A 233 0.39 24.04 -2.17
N PRO A 234 0.21 24.27 -0.84
CA PRO A 234 -0.62 25.36 -0.38
C PRO A 234 -0.18 26.63 -1.11
N PRO A 235 -1.12 27.43 -1.65
CA PRO A 235 -0.77 28.62 -2.41
C PRO A 235 0.22 29.44 -1.57
N PRO A 236 1.30 29.95 -2.16
CA PRO A 236 2.28 30.73 -1.44
C PRO A 236 1.53 31.82 -0.67
N PRO A 237 1.90 32.08 0.60
CA PRO A 237 1.23 33.12 1.38
C PRO A 237 1.20 34.41 0.56
N PRO A 238 0.07 35.11 0.53
CA PRO A 238 -0.03 36.36 -0.24
C PRO A 238 1.15 37.26 0.11
N PRO A 239 1.76 37.92 -0.87
CA PRO A 239 2.86 38.83 -0.59
C PRO A 239 2.44 39.81 0.50
N PRO A 240 3.32 40.12 1.45
CA PRO A 240 2.99 41.07 2.51
C PRO A 240 2.49 42.37 1.85
N PRO A 241 1.43 42.98 2.37
CA PRO A 241 0.92 44.23 1.84
C PRO A 241 2.06 45.26 1.81
N PRO A 242 2.09 46.13 0.79
CA PRO A 242 3.13 47.16 0.70
C PRO A 242 3.13 48.00 2.02
N PRO A 243 4.32 48.37 2.50
CA PRO A 243 4.40 49.13 3.75
C PRO A 243 3.54 50.40 3.67
N PRO A 244 2.73 50.66 4.69
CA PRO A 244 1.92 51.89 4.73
C PRO A 244 2.84 53.13 4.67
N PRO A 245 2.37 54.25 4.11
CA PRO A 245 3.13 55.49 4.12
C PRO A 245 3.48 55.89 5.56
N PRO A 246 4.63 56.53 5.79
CA PRO A 246 5.09 56.86 7.13
C PRO A 246 4.02 57.69 7.89
N PRO A 247 3.71 57.29 9.12
CA PRO A 247 2.68 57.96 9.91
C PRO A 247 3.14 59.35 10.36
N PRO A 248 2.20 60.28 10.57
CA PRO A 248 2.49 61.52 11.27
C PRO A 248 3.04 61.24 12.69
N PRO A 249 3.83 62.17 13.27
CA PRO A 249 4.47 61.95 14.56
C PRO A 249 3.44 61.63 15.64
N PRO A 250 3.74 60.65 16.53
CA PRO A 250 2.74 60.06 17.44
C PRO A 250 2.34 61.02 18.55
N PRO A 251 1.06 60.99 18.96
CA PRO A 251 0.65 61.49 20.28
C PRO A 251 1.30 60.66 21.39
N PRO A 252 1.42 61.16 22.61
CA PRO A 252 2.04 60.43 23.71
C PRO A 252 1.33 59.07 23.95
N PRO A 253 2.10 58.04 24.32
CA PRO A 253 1.59 56.68 24.41
C PRO A 253 0.44 56.60 25.46
N PRO A 254 -0.67 55.93 25.11
CA PRO A 254 -1.67 55.53 26.09
C PRO A 254 -1.05 54.53 27.07
N PRO A 255 -1.59 54.42 28.30
CA PRO A 255 -1.14 53.42 29.25
C PRO A 255 -1.23 52.01 28.63
N PRO A 256 -0.30 51.10 29.00
CA PRO A 256 -0.31 49.74 28.46
C PRO A 256 -1.68 49.09 28.66
N PRO A 257 -2.21 48.37 27.64
CA PRO A 257 -3.41 47.58 27.80
C PRO A 257 -3.22 46.60 28.95
N ALA A 258 -4.24 46.41 29.77
CA ALA A 258 -4.26 45.35 30.76
C ALA A 258 -4.06 44.01 30.03
N ALA A 259 -3.17 43.13 30.54
CA ALA A 259 -2.96 41.79 30.00
C ALA A 259 -4.30 41.06 29.91
N VAL A 260 -4.65 40.64 28.70
CA VAL A 260 -5.89 39.90 28.46
C VAL A 260 -5.54 38.44 28.47
N CYS A 261 -6.11 37.67 29.41
CA CYS A 261 -5.99 36.23 29.47
C CYS A 261 -6.50 35.59 28.16
N ASN A 262 -5.67 34.84 27.48
CA ASN A 262 -6.07 34.05 26.33
C ASN A 262 -6.45 32.63 26.79
N GLU A 263 -7.76 32.40 26.92
CA GLU A 263 -8.33 31.16 27.49
C GLU A 263 -8.10 29.89 26.62
N GLY A 264 -7.63 30.04 25.39
CA GLY A 264 -7.40 28.89 24.46
C GLY A 264 -8.61 28.61 23.55
N PRO A 265 -8.83 27.37 23.07
CA PRO A 265 -8.05 26.16 23.37
C PRO A 265 -6.66 26.09 22.68
N TYR A 266 -5.65 25.64 23.41
CA TYR A 266 -4.37 25.26 22.85
C TYR A 266 -4.41 23.76 22.54
N ILE A 267 -4.08 23.38 21.30
CA ILE A 267 -4.29 22.01 20.83
C ILE A 267 -2.92 21.35 20.59
N VAL A 268 -2.69 20.24 21.28
CA VAL A 268 -1.48 19.42 21.18
C VAL A 268 -1.82 18.13 20.47
N PHE A 269 -1.14 17.82 19.37
CA PHE A 269 -1.34 16.60 18.59
C PHE A 269 -0.33 15.53 18.95
N PHE A 270 -0.74 14.27 18.75
CA PHE A 270 0.06 13.08 19.04
C PHE A 270 0.14 12.14 17.84
N ASP A 271 1.27 11.46 17.75
CA ASP A 271 1.44 10.35 16.81
C ASP A 271 0.50 9.19 17.12
N TRP A 272 0.31 8.35 16.13
CA TRP A 272 -0.49 7.15 16.28
C TRP A 272 0.08 6.25 17.38
N ASP A 273 -0.81 5.82 18.28
CA ASP A 273 -0.49 4.96 19.42
C ASP A 273 0.58 5.52 20.38
N LYS A 274 0.80 6.86 20.36
CA LYS A 274 1.76 7.54 21.21
C LYS A 274 1.09 8.51 22.18
N SER A 275 1.76 8.68 23.32
CA SER A 275 1.47 9.71 24.33
C SER A 275 2.70 10.59 24.64
N ASP A 276 3.82 10.36 23.96
CA ASP A 276 5.05 11.15 24.15
C ASP A 276 4.87 12.56 23.57
N ILE A 277 5.47 13.55 24.21
CA ILE A 277 5.45 14.94 23.75
C ILE A 277 6.51 15.12 22.66
N SER A 278 6.06 15.37 21.43
CA SER A 278 6.96 15.67 20.29
C SER A 278 7.57 17.08 20.42
N PRO A 279 8.61 17.41 19.64
CA PRO A 279 9.15 18.78 19.57
C PRO A 279 8.09 19.82 19.18
N GLU A 280 7.20 19.50 18.25
CA GLU A 280 6.09 20.34 17.81
C GLU A 280 5.08 20.55 18.95
N ALA A 281 4.69 19.45 19.61
CA ALA A 281 3.83 19.48 20.78
C ALA A 281 4.42 20.35 21.90
N SER A 282 5.72 20.25 22.16
CA SER A 282 6.43 21.06 23.15
C SER A 282 6.41 22.55 22.83
N SER A 283 6.45 22.93 21.56
CA SER A 283 6.36 24.33 21.12
C SER A 283 4.98 24.93 21.46
N VAL A 284 3.90 24.18 21.17
CA VAL A 284 2.53 24.57 21.51
C VAL A 284 2.36 24.69 23.03
N LEU A 285 2.89 23.74 23.80
CA LEU A 285 2.84 23.74 25.26
C LEU A 285 3.60 24.94 25.87
N ASN A 286 4.77 25.30 25.31
CA ASN A 286 5.50 26.48 25.75
C ASN A 286 4.72 27.78 25.46
N SER A 287 4.04 27.86 24.32
CA SER A 287 3.17 29.00 24.00
C SER A 287 1.96 29.08 24.96
N ALA A 288 1.37 27.93 25.29
CA ALA A 288 0.29 27.84 26.28
C ALA A 288 0.76 28.32 27.66
N ILE A 289 1.93 27.88 28.14
CA ILE A 289 2.53 28.29 29.43
C ILE A 289 2.78 29.81 29.45
N THR A 290 3.27 30.38 28.35
CA THR A 290 3.52 31.81 28.24
C THR A 290 2.20 32.61 28.36
N ALA A 291 1.16 32.18 27.67
CA ALA A 291 -0.16 32.81 27.74
C ALA A 291 -0.82 32.65 29.10
N TYR A 292 -0.57 31.54 29.80
CA TYR A 292 -1.07 31.30 31.14
C TYR A 292 -0.56 32.34 32.16
N GLY A 293 0.62 32.90 31.96
CA GLY A 293 1.19 33.94 32.81
C GLY A 293 0.29 35.18 32.97
N ASP A 294 -0.53 35.47 31.98
CA ASP A 294 -1.49 36.58 31.96
C ASP A 294 -2.85 36.20 32.56
N CYS A 295 -3.05 34.92 32.94
CA CYS A 295 -4.34 34.39 33.39
C CYS A 295 -4.50 34.32 34.93
N GLY A 296 -3.52 34.77 35.71
CA GLY A 296 -3.66 34.98 37.16
C GLY A 296 -3.98 33.72 37.98
N ASN A 297 -3.33 32.58 37.70
CA ASN A 297 -3.58 31.28 38.34
C ASN A 297 -4.99 30.69 38.08
N ALA A 298 -5.51 30.89 36.89
CA ALA A 298 -6.78 30.29 36.47
C ALA A 298 -6.69 28.74 36.45
N ASP A 299 -7.81 28.08 36.69
CA ASP A 299 -7.90 26.63 36.54
C ASP A 299 -7.64 26.21 35.08
N ILE A 300 -7.01 25.03 34.90
CA ILE A 300 -6.65 24.43 33.60
C ILE A 300 -7.44 23.15 33.43
N MET A 301 -8.07 22.99 32.26
CA MET A 301 -8.69 21.75 31.85
C MET A 301 -7.96 21.13 30.69
N LEU A 302 -7.67 19.82 30.80
CA LEU A 302 -7.08 18.99 29.75
C LEU A 302 -8.12 18.00 29.23
N ALA A 303 -8.47 18.10 27.95
CA ALA A 303 -9.41 17.19 27.29
C ALA A 303 -8.66 16.28 26.32
N GLY A 304 -8.56 14.99 26.63
CA GLY A 304 -7.81 14.01 25.85
C GLY A 304 -8.67 13.25 24.87
N HIS A 305 -8.20 13.18 23.61
CA HIS A 305 -8.92 12.53 22.51
C HIS A 305 -8.03 11.55 21.73
N THR A 306 -8.67 10.61 21.04
CA THR A 306 -8.04 9.66 20.13
C THR A 306 -8.79 9.62 18.80
N ASP A 307 -8.17 9.05 17.80
CA ASP A 307 -8.88 8.56 16.61
C ASP A 307 -9.63 7.26 16.92
N ARG A 308 -10.39 6.76 15.95
CA ARG A 308 -11.24 5.55 16.09
C ARG A 308 -10.54 4.26 15.65
N SER A 309 -9.21 4.23 15.64
CA SER A 309 -8.44 3.08 15.15
C SER A 309 -8.21 1.97 16.18
N GLY A 310 -8.72 2.10 17.40
CA GLY A 310 -8.60 1.13 18.48
C GLY A 310 -9.95 0.72 19.07
N SER A 311 -9.94 -0.08 20.14
CA SER A 311 -11.17 -0.30 20.90
C SER A 311 -11.48 0.91 21.78
N VAL A 312 -12.76 1.16 22.05
CA VAL A 312 -13.21 2.25 22.93
C VAL A 312 -12.48 2.27 24.28
N SER A 313 -12.31 1.09 24.90
CA SER A 313 -11.61 0.97 26.17
C SER A 313 -10.12 1.27 26.07
N TYR A 314 -9.49 0.87 24.98
CA TYR A 314 -8.09 1.18 24.68
C TYR A 314 -7.90 2.68 24.45
N ASN A 315 -8.76 3.28 23.65
CA ASN A 315 -8.74 4.70 23.31
C ASN A 315 -8.97 5.59 24.53
N MET A 316 -9.84 5.20 25.45
CA MET A 316 -10.02 5.87 26.71
C MET A 316 -8.72 5.87 27.54
N GLY A 317 -8.04 4.73 27.66
CA GLY A 317 -6.76 4.63 28.35
C GLY A 317 -5.64 5.42 27.66
N LEU A 318 -5.62 5.48 26.32
CA LEU A 318 -4.62 6.25 25.56
C LEU A 318 -4.84 7.77 25.75
N ALA A 319 -6.09 8.22 25.73
CA ALA A 319 -6.45 9.62 26.01
C ALA A 319 -6.01 10.04 27.40
N ALA A 320 -6.22 9.20 28.43
CA ALA A 320 -5.75 9.45 29.78
C ALA A 320 -4.22 9.59 29.86
N ARG A 321 -3.46 8.68 29.24
CA ARG A 321 -1.98 8.76 29.17
C ARG A 321 -1.49 10.04 28.49
N ARG A 322 -2.18 10.52 27.45
CA ARG A 322 -1.87 11.80 26.79
C ARG A 322 -2.06 12.97 27.72
N ASN A 323 -3.19 12.99 28.46
CA ASN A 323 -3.43 14.00 29.48
C ASN A 323 -2.34 13.99 30.56
N GLU A 324 -1.95 12.82 31.06
CA GLU A 324 -0.86 12.65 32.04
C GLU A 324 0.47 13.20 31.51
N SER A 325 0.80 12.99 30.24
CA SER A 325 2.02 13.50 29.62
C SER A 325 2.01 15.03 29.52
N VAL A 326 0.86 15.62 29.15
CA VAL A 326 0.68 17.09 29.13
C VAL A 326 0.73 17.65 30.53
N GLN A 327 0.03 17.08 31.49
CA GLN A 327 0.05 17.50 32.90
C GLN A 327 1.47 17.47 33.48
N ALA A 328 2.21 16.38 33.25
CA ALA A 328 3.59 16.27 33.68
C ALA A 328 4.49 17.35 33.05
N TYR A 329 4.27 17.68 31.79
CA TYR A 329 5.00 18.74 31.09
C TYR A 329 4.73 20.13 31.67
N LEU A 330 3.46 20.45 31.99
CA LEU A 330 3.05 21.72 32.60
C LEU A 330 3.58 21.87 34.03
N THR A 331 3.48 20.80 34.84
CA THR A 331 3.97 20.81 36.24
C THR A 331 5.49 20.93 36.33
N GLN A 332 6.26 20.31 35.44
CA GLN A 332 7.71 20.47 35.36
C GLN A 332 8.14 21.91 35.07
N ARG A 333 7.25 22.74 34.52
CA ARG A 333 7.49 24.15 34.18
C ARG A 333 6.86 25.13 35.16
N GLY A 334 6.41 24.63 36.31
CA GLY A 334 6.01 25.46 37.45
C GLY A 334 4.53 25.72 37.55
N ILE A 335 3.65 25.09 36.77
CA ILE A 335 2.21 25.15 36.93
C ILE A 335 1.81 24.21 38.07
N PRO A 336 1.10 24.69 39.13
CA PRO A 336 0.69 23.84 40.24
C PRO A 336 -0.27 22.74 39.79
N GLU A 337 -0.01 21.51 40.16
CA GLU A 337 -0.84 20.34 39.80
C GLU A 337 -2.31 20.53 40.30
N ALA A 338 -2.50 21.18 41.42
CA ALA A 338 -3.84 21.45 42.01
C ALA A 338 -4.73 22.30 41.11
N LEU A 339 -4.17 23.04 40.14
CA LEU A 339 -4.93 23.88 39.19
C LEU A 339 -5.21 23.14 37.88
N ILE A 340 -4.72 21.89 37.72
CA ILE A 340 -4.90 21.13 36.49
C ILE A 340 -5.91 20.02 36.73
N SER A 341 -7.03 20.07 36.02
CA SER A 341 -8.01 19.00 35.90
C SER A 341 -7.88 18.34 34.52
N SER A 342 -8.26 17.08 34.43
CA SER A 342 -8.18 16.35 33.15
C SER A 342 -9.35 15.40 32.95
N GLU A 343 -9.84 15.33 31.73
CA GLU A 343 -10.86 14.37 31.33
C GLU A 343 -10.45 13.64 30.04
N ALA A 344 -10.63 12.34 30.03
CA ALA A 344 -10.34 11.53 28.86
C ALA A 344 -11.66 11.23 28.12
N PHE A 345 -11.76 11.67 26.88
CA PHE A 345 -12.92 11.44 26.01
C PHE A 345 -12.68 10.26 25.05
N GLY A 346 -11.44 9.82 24.90
CA GLY A 346 -11.11 8.78 23.93
C GLY A 346 -11.56 9.17 22.53
N GLU A 347 -12.31 8.30 21.88
CA GLU A 347 -12.85 8.51 20.52
C GLU A 347 -14.26 9.11 20.49
N SER A 348 -14.86 9.41 21.66
CA SER A 348 -16.29 9.81 21.76
C SER A 348 -16.58 11.21 21.23
N MET A 349 -15.57 12.10 21.21
CA MET A 349 -15.68 13.47 20.75
C MET A 349 -14.65 13.77 19.65
N PRO A 350 -14.86 13.25 18.45
CA PRO A 350 -13.95 13.48 17.34
C PRO A 350 -14.02 14.93 16.86
N ARG A 351 -12.88 15.49 16.46
CA ARG A 351 -12.82 16.78 15.76
C ARG A 351 -13.19 16.62 14.28
N VAL A 352 -12.80 15.50 13.70
CA VAL A 352 -13.15 15.06 12.35
C VAL A 352 -13.91 13.75 12.47
N GLU A 353 -15.13 13.72 11.97
CA GLU A 353 -15.94 12.51 11.95
C GLU A 353 -15.33 11.47 11.00
N THR A 354 -15.11 10.27 11.54
CA THR A 354 -14.55 9.13 10.78
C THR A 354 -15.33 7.86 11.08
N ALA A 355 -15.25 6.91 10.18
CA ALA A 355 -15.74 5.56 10.45
C ALA A 355 -14.90 4.89 11.57
N ASP A 356 -15.44 3.83 12.16
CA ASP A 356 -14.73 3.00 13.10
C ASP A 356 -13.51 2.35 12.45
N GLY A 357 -12.39 2.24 13.18
CA GLY A 357 -11.13 1.71 12.68
C GLY A 357 -10.25 2.70 11.89
N VAL A 358 -10.72 3.91 11.61
CA VAL A 358 -9.98 4.90 10.81
C VAL A 358 -9.01 5.69 11.67
N ARG A 359 -7.77 5.87 11.18
CA ARG A 359 -6.74 6.72 11.78
C ARG A 359 -6.90 8.15 11.28
N GLU A 360 -7.16 9.08 12.21
CA GLU A 360 -7.31 10.50 11.92
C GLU A 360 -6.37 11.33 12.81
N PRO A 361 -5.32 11.95 12.23
CA PRO A 361 -4.35 12.75 13.00
C PRO A 361 -5.00 13.88 13.81
N GLN A 362 -6.01 14.56 13.28
CA GLN A 362 -6.66 15.68 13.97
C GLN A 362 -7.48 15.24 15.18
N ASN A 363 -7.85 13.97 15.27
CA ASN A 363 -8.55 13.43 16.43
C ASN A 363 -7.59 13.04 17.56
N ARG A 364 -6.30 12.83 17.27
CA ARG A 364 -5.27 12.46 18.24
C ARG A 364 -4.70 13.69 18.92
N ARG A 365 -5.43 14.25 19.90
CA ARG A 365 -5.10 15.52 20.48
C ARG A 365 -5.39 15.60 21.98
N VAL A 366 -4.79 16.58 22.63
CA VAL A 366 -5.21 17.13 23.92
C VAL A 366 -5.51 18.62 23.73
N GLU A 367 -6.67 19.05 24.18
CA GLU A 367 -7.08 20.47 24.22
C GLU A 367 -6.84 21.01 25.62
N ILE A 368 -6.28 22.22 25.70
CA ILE A 368 -5.94 22.92 26.95
C ILE A 368 -6.72 24.21 26.97
N THR A 369 -7.56 24.42 27.98
CA THR A 369 -8.33 25.65 28.21
C THR A 369 -8.09 26.21 29.61
N TYR A 370 -8.19 27.54 29.75
CA TYR A 370 -7.98 28.26 31.00
C TYR A 370 -9.23 29.01 31.42
N GLY A 371 -9.40 29.24 32.73
CA GLY A 371 -10.42 30.16 33.28
C GLY A 371 -11.73 29.53 33.70
N PRO A 372 -12.68 30.36 34.19
CA PRO A 372 -13.98 29.90 34.65
C PRO A 372 -14.81 29.37 33.49
N GLY A 373 -15.05 28.06 33.49
CA GLY A 373 -15.71 27.34 32.40
C GLY A 373 -14.80 26.38 31.67
N SER A 374 -13.51 26.31 32.00
CA SER A 374 -12.64 25.23 31.59
C SER A 374 -13.17 23.92 32.21
N GLY A 375 -13.82 23.07 31.38
CA GLY A 375 -14.38 21.78 31.84
C GLY A 375 -15.91 21.63 31.68
N ASN A 376 -16.63 22.56 31.01
CA ASN A 376 -18.04 22.40 30.61
C ASN A 376 -18.20 22.36 29.11
#